data_317fd66e0d2ad0e3e3161e0d0f673e05
#
_entry.id   317fd66e0d2ad0e3e3161e0d0f673e05
#
_cell.length_a   1.000
_cell.length_b   1.000
_cell.length_c   1.000
_cell.angle_alpha   90.00
_cell.angle_beta   90.00
_cell.angle_gamma   90.00
#
_symmetry.space_group_name_H-M   'P 1'
#
loop_
_entity.id
_entity.type
_entity.pdbx_description
1 polymer ?
#
loop_
_entity_poly.entity_id
_entity_poly.type
_entity_poly.pdbx_seq_one_letter_code
_entity_poly.pdbx_strand_id
1 'polypeptide(L)'
;MDRQRMTGAKLAEEIGISATSVSQILTGKTRPRQVTLSRMMRVLCKSSEDEQALLSAYEALGSTKIPVSPVLDEKANAATEEERVRRFLDMKATAVAFRNEVAGVLDKIPILYQSDFTKGSVITDFLIETGGKRIAVECRANVQRDLEKSLVSTRIIKDELGCDQVLIVVPELDDPLNKACASETVIQAITLRGLPQYLGTSVKKKK
;
A
#
# COMPACT_ATOMS: atom_id res chain seq x y z
N MET A 1 -30.02 -34.96 10.65
CA MET A 1 -28.68 -34.36 10.97
C MET A 1 -28.69 -32.97 10.38
N ASP A 2 -28.84 -31.96 11.25
CA ASP A 2 -28.90 -30.56 10.82
C ASP A 2 -27.50 -30.09 10.35
N ARG A 3 -27.31 -30.00 9.04
CA ARG A 3 -26.23 -29.24 8.47
C ARG A 3 -26.52 -27.77 8.80
N GLN A 4 -25.90 -27.23 9.82
CA GLN A 4 -25.94 -25.79 10.07
C GLN A 4 -25.60 -25.07 8.76
N ARG A 5 -26.59 -24.37 8.21
CA ARG A 5 -26.44 -23.60 6.98
C ARG A 5 -25.47 -22.43 7.25
N MET A 6 -24.18 -22.67 7.06
CA MET A 6 -23.18 -21.61 7.09
C MET A 6 -23.43 -20.71 5.89
N THR A 7 -23.76 -19.44 6.14
CA THR A 7 -23.89 -18.44 5.07
C THR A 7 -22.50 -17.87 4.73
N GLY A 8 -22.33 -17.39 3.49
CA GLY A 8 -21.07 -16.75 3.09
C GLY A 8 -20.69 -15.54 3.96
N ALA A 9 -21.70 -14.80 4.45
CA ALA A 9 -21.49 -13.67 5.36
C ALA A 9 -20.97 -14.13 6.73
N LYS A 10 -21.55 -15.19 7.28
CA LYS A 10 -21.10 -15.76 8.55
C LYS A 10 -19.71 -16.37 8.45
N LEU A 11 -19.41 -17.04 7.33
CA LEU A 11 -18.07 -17.55 7.06
C LEU A 11 -17.04 -16.41 6.97
N ALA A 12 -17.40 -15.30 6.32
CA ALA A 12 -16.55 -14.12 6.20
C ALA A 12 -16.16 -13.53 7.57
N GLU A 13 -17.15 -13.43 8.47
CA GLU A 13 -16.97 -12.97 9.84
C GLU A 13 -16.03 -13.90 10.62
N GLU A 14 -16.29 -15.21 10.58
CA GLU A 14 -15.52 -16.24 11.31
C GLU A 14 -14.05 -16.32 10.87
N ILE A 15 -13.76 -16.12 9.56
CA ILE A 15 -12.39 -16.20 9.04
C ILE A 15 -11.69 -14.83 8.91
N GLY A 16 -12.42 -13.74 9.23
CA GLY A 16 -11.87 -12.37 9.26
C GLY A 16 -11.52 -11.82 7.89
N ILE A 17 -12.37 -12.03 6.87
CA ILE A 17 -12.26 -11.43 5.53
C ILE A 17 -13.59 -10.83 5.09
N SER A 18 -13.60 -10.05 3.99
CA SER A 18 -14.85 -9.45 3.49
C SER A 18 -15.80 -10.49 2.88
N ALA A 19 -17.10 -10.25 3.00
CA ALA A 19 -18.13 -11.09 2.38
C ALA A 19 -17.96 -11.19 0.85
N THR A 20 -17.50 -10.11 0.22
CA THR A 20 -17.16 -10.06 -1.20
C THR A 20 -16.03 -11.03 -1.54
N SER A 21 -14.98 -11.08 -0.72
CA SER A 21 -13.86 -12.02 -0.90
C SER A 21 -14.33 -13.47 -0.78
N VAL A 22 -15.18 -13.77 0.22
CA VAL A 22 -15.78 -15.12 0.35
C VAL A 22 -16.61 -15.47 -0.87
N SER A 23 -17.46 -14.56 -1.34
CA SER A 23 -18.27 -14.77 -2.56
C SER A 23 -17.41 -15.06 -3.78
N GLN A 24 -16.31 -14.33 -3.97
CA GLN A 24 -15.37 -14.57 -5.08
C GLN A 24 -14.67 -15.92 -4.97
N ILE A 25 -14.33 -16.37 -3.77
CA ILE A 25 -13.74 -17.69 -3.53
C ILE A 25 -14.78 -18.79 -3.84
N LEU A 26 -15.99 -18.67 -3.30
CA LEU A 26 -17.05 -19.65 -3.49
C LEU A 26 -17.52 -19.77 -4.95
N THR A 27 -17.41 -18.70 -5.71
CA THR A 27 -17.71 -18.68 -7.17
C THR A 27 -16.53 -19.06 -8.05
N GLY A 28 -15.38 -19.42 -7.45
CA GLY A 28 -14.17 -19.79 -8.19
C GLY A 28 -13.46 -18.65 -8.91
N LYS A 29 -13.90 -17.40 -8.70
CA LYS A 29 -13.27 -16.21 -9.32
C LYS A 29 -11.91 -15.89 -8.72
N THR A 30 -11.66 -16.29 -7.49
CA THR A 30 -10.42 -16.02 -6.78
C THR A 30 -10.00 -17.25 -5.98
N ARG A 31 -8.73 -17.64 -6.09
CA ARG A 31 -8.17 -18.72 -5.28
C ARG A 31 -7.80 -18.17 -3.89
N PRO A 32 -8.25 -18.80 -2.78
CA PRO A 32 -7.86 -18.35 -1.45
C PRO A 32 -6.35 -18.56 -1.21
N ARG A 33 -5.73 -17.64 -0.48
CA ARG A 33 -4.35 -17.82 0.00
C ARG A 33 -4.30 -18.95 1.03
N GLN A 34 -3.14 -19.56 1.21
CA GLN A 34 -2.94 -20.68 2.13
C GLN A 34 -3.44 -20.38 3.56
N VAL A 35 -3.18 -19.17 4.07
CA VAL A 35 -3.68 -18.73 5.39
C VAL A 35 -5.21 -18.67 5.43
N THR A 36 -5.85 -18.19 4.37
CA THR A 36 -7.32 -18.14 4.25
C THR A 36 -7.90 -19.54 4.14
N LEU A 37 -7.27 -20.41 3.34
CA LEU A 37 -7.66 -21.81 3.22
C LEU A 37 -7.61 -22.54 4.58
N SER A 38 -6.52 -22.38 5.33
CA SER A 38 -6.37 -22.99 6.67
C SER A 38 -7.44 -22.48 7.65
N ARG A 39 -7.84 -21.21 7.57
CA ARG A 39 -8.95 -20.67 8.38
C ARG A 39 -10.29 -21.25 7.95
N MET A 40 -10.53 -21.38 6.64
CA MET A 40 -11.73 -22.02 6.10
C MET A 40 -11.83 -23.47 6.54
N MET A 41 -10.73 -24.25 6.46
CA MET A 41 -10.67 -25.62 6.93
C MET A 41 -11.09 -25.73 8.41
N ARG A 42 -10.53 -24.87 9.27
CA ARG A 42 -10.85 -24.87 10.70
C ARG A 42 -12.33 -24.61 11.00
N VAL A 43 -13.00 -23.79 10.19
CA VAL A 43 -14.40 -23.41 10.40
C VAL A 43 -15.37 -24.40 9.73
N LEU A 44 -15.03 -24.91 8.54
CA LEU A 44 -15.92 -25.71 7.71
C LEU A 44 -15.76 -27.20 7.91
N CYS A 45 -14.53 -27.69 8.16
CA CYS A 45 -14.25 -29.12 8.25
C CYS A 45 -14.45 -29.61 9.67
N LYS A 46 -15.28 -30.65 9.81
CA LYS A 46 -15.52 -31.34 11.08
C LYS A 46 -14.92 -32.75 11.12
N SER A 47 -14.50 -33.23 9.96
CA SER A 47 -13.91 -34.55 9.78
C SER A 47 -12.73 -34.47 8.81
N SER A 48 -11.88 -35.51 8.84
CA SER A 48 -10.78 -35.66 7.87
C SER A 48 -11.29 -35.77 6.43
N GLU A 49 -12.48 -36.31 6.24
CA GLU A 49 -13.12 -36.41 4.92
C GLU A 49 -13.51 -35.02 4.38
N ASP A 50 -14.01 -34.11 5.25
CA ASP A 50 -14.31 -32.74 4.90
C ASP A 50 -13.04 -31.99 4.49
N GLU A 51 -11.93 -32.22 5.21
CA GLU A 51 -10.64 -31.61 4.91
C GLU A 51 -10.10 -32.07 3.55
N GLN A 52 -10.17 -33.37 3.27
CA GLN A 52 -9.76 -33.92 1.97
C GLN A 52 -10.63 -33.40 0.83
N ALA A 53 -11.95 -33.30 1.03
CA ALA A 53 -12.88 -32.75 0.05
C ALA A 53 -12.58 -31.29 -0.25
N LEU A 54 -12.28 -30.49 0.78
CA LEU A 54 -11.93 -29.08 0.61
C LEU A 54 -10.56 -28.90 -0.08
N LEU A 55 -9.58 -29.71 0.27
CA LEU A 55 -8.27 -29.70 -0.39
C LEU A 55 -8.37 -30.11 -1.86
N SER A 56 -9.12 -31.17 -2.17
CA SER A 56 -9.35 -31.61 -3.54
C SER A 56 -10.07 -30.53 -4.36
N ALA A 57 -11.06 -29.83 -3.78
CA ALA A 57 -11.72 -28.71 -4.41
C ALA A 57 -10.76 -27.52 -4.63
N TYR A 58 -9.87 -27.26 -3.68
CA TYR A 58 -8.85 -26.23 -3.79
C TYR A 58 -7.82 -26.53 -4.89
N GLU A 59 -7.42 -27.77 -5.03
CA GLU A 59 -6.53 -28.24 -6.10
C GLU A 59 -7.23 -28.17 -7.46
N ALA A 60 -8.49 -28.55 -7.52
CA ALA A 60 -9.31 -28.44 -8.73
C ALA A 60 -9.45 -26.99 -9.21
N LEU A 61 -9.59 -26.02 -8.30
CA LEU A 61 -9.57 -24.59 -8.63
C LEU A 61 -8.22 -24.15 -9.22
N GLY A 62 -7.12 -24.81 -8.87
CA GLY A 62 -5.81 -24.59 -9.48
C GLY A 62 -5.68 -25.25 -10.86
N SER A 63 -6.50 -26.26 -11.14
CA SER A 63 -6.52 -27.03 -12.38
C SER A 63 -7.56 -26.54 -13.39
N THR A 64 -8.55 -25.75 -12.96
CA THR A 64 -9.50 -25.11 -13.86
C THR A 64 -8.76 -23.99 -14.58
N LYS A 65 -8.17 -24.34 -15.70
CA LYS A 65 -7.69 -23.40 -16.71
C LYS A 65 -8.87 -22.48 -17.06
N ILE A 66 -8.90 -21.26 -16.50
CA ILE A 66 -9.41 -20.15 -17.30
C ILE A 66 -8.75 -20.32 -18.65
N PRO A 67 -9.46 -20.20 -19.78
CA PRO A 67 -8.82 -20.29 -21.09
C PRO A 67 -7.86 -19.12 -21.23
N VAL A 68 -6.70 -19.26 -20.65
CA VAL A 68 -5.53 -18.47 -20.93
C VAL A 68 -4.91 -19.16 -22.13
N SER A 69 -4.87 -18.45 -23.23
CA SER A 69 -4.05 -18.73 -24.42
C SER A 69 -2.74 -19.45 -24.09
N PRO A 70 -2.10 -20.06 -25.09
CA PRO A 70 -1.46 -21.35 -25.09
C PRO A 70 -0.33 -21.50 -24.07
N VAL A 71 -0.28 -22.73 -23.52
CA VAL A 71 0.88 -23.41 -22.90
C VAL A 71 2.11 -22.49 -22.74
N LEU A 72 2.19 -21.83 -21.60
CA LEU A 72 3.44 -21.26 -21.15
C LEU A 72 4.10 -22.29 -20.23
N ASP A 73 5.27 -22.77 -20.65
CA ASP A 73 6.19 -23.65 -19.93
C ASP A 73 6.24 -23.30 -18.43
N GLU A 74 6.24 -24.29 -17.55
CA GLU A 74 6.49 -24.11 -16.10
C GLU A 74 7.77 -23.30 -15.83
N LYS A 75 8.77 -23.42 -16.70
CA LYS A 75 9.99 -22.60 -16.68
C LYS A 75 9.72 -21.11 -16.98
N ALA A 76 8.77 -20.81 -17.87
CA ALA A 76 8.40 -19.42 -18.18
C ALA A 76 7.61 -18.78 -17.03
N ASN A 77 6.81 -19.54 -16.27
CA ASN A 77 6.12 -19.05 -15.07
C ASN A 77 7.06 -18.80 -13.90
N ALA A 78 8.08 -19.62 -13.71
CA ALA A 78 9.10 -19.39 -12.69
C ALA A 78 9.93 -18.14 -12.99
N ALA A 79 10.36 -17.96 -14.26
CA ALA A 79 11.07 -16.76 -14.70
C ALA A 79 10.21 -15.48 -14.50
N THR A 80 8.91 -15.53 -14.80
CA THR A 80 8.01 -14.39 -14.57
C THR A 80 7.78 -14.07 -13.10
N GLU A 81 7.79 -15.06 -12.22
CA GLU A 81 7.67 -14.83 -10.77
C GLU A 81 8.97 -14.24 -10.20
N GLU A 82 10.12 -14.76 -10.57
CA GLU A 82 11.42 -14.19 -10.22
C GLU A 82 11.56 -12.74 -10.71
N GLU A 83 11.14 -12.44 -11.94
CA GLU A 83 11.11 -11.07 -12.45
C GLU A 83 10.17 -10.15 -11.66
N ARG A 84 9.01 -10.64 -11.22
CA ARG A 84 8.09 -9.87 -10.38
C ARG A 84 8.70 -9.55 -9.03
N VAL A 85 9.31 -10.55 -8.39
CA VAL A 85 10.02 -10.38 -7.12
C VAL A 85 11.17 -9.39 -7.29
N ARG A 86 11.99 -9.54 -8.33
CA ARG A 86 13.10 -8.63 -8.63
C ARG A 86 12.62 -7.19 -8.81
N ARG A 87 11.61 -6.96 -9.65
CA ARG A 87 11.01 -5.63 -9.85
C ARG A 87 10.47 -5.04 -8.54
N PHE A 88 9.85 -5.87 -7.70
CA PHE A 88 9.38 -5.43 -6.40
C PHE A 88 10.53 -4.99 -5.49
N LEU A 89 11.61 -5.77 -5.44
CA LEU A 89 12.81 -5.45 -4.65
C LEU A 89 13.49 -4.18 -5.18
N ASP A 90 13.62 -4.04 -6.50
CA ASP A 90 14.19 -2.85 -7.12
C ASP A 90 13.36 -1.59 -6.81
N MET A 91 12.03 -1.68 -6.86
CA MET A 91 11.15 -0.57 -6.47
C MET A 91 11.32 -0.20 -4.99
N LYS A 92 11.44 -1.19 -4.11
CA LYS A 92 11.68 -0.96 -2.67
C LYS A 92 13.04 -0.32 -2.42
N ALA A 93 14.08 -0.82 -3.08
CA ALA A 93 15.43 -0.26 -2.99
C ALA A 93 15.46 1.21 -3.46
N THR A 94 14.81 1.51 -4.59
CA THR A 94 14.69 2.88 -5.12
C THR A 94 13.94 3.81 -4.15
N ALA A 95 12.85 3.34 -3.55
CA ALA A 95 12.09 4.14 -2.58
C ALA A 95 12.92 4.44 -1.33
N VAL A 96 13.65 3.45 -0.80
CA VAL A 96 14.54 3.63 0.36
C VAL A 96 15.69 4.57 0.03
N ALA A 97 16.33 4.42 -1.13
CA ALA A 97 17.40 5.29 -1.58
C ALA A 97 16.93 6.75 -1.68
N PHE A 98 15.79 6.98 -2.32
CA PHE A 98 15.21 8.32 -2.45
C PHE A 98 14.86 8.94 -1.08
N ARG A 99 14.27 8.17 -0.18
CA ARG A 99 13.99 8.63 1.19
C ARG A 99 15.26 9.05 1.93
N ASN A 100 16.35 8.28 1.77
CA ASN A 100 17.66 8.62 2.36
C ASN A 100 18.25 9.91 1.75
N GLU A 101 18.04 10.15 0.45
CA GLU A 101 18.44 11.42 -0.18
C GLU A 101 17.66 12.59 0.41
N VAL A 102 16.34 12.44 0.63
CA VAL A 102 15.52 13.45 1.30
C VAL A 102 16.02 13.71 2.72
N ALA A 103 16.30 12.68 3.50
CA ALA A 103 16.89 12.80 4.84
C ALA A 103 18.20 13.59 4.80
N GLY A 104 19.11 13.25 3.88
CA GLY A 104 20.38 13.97 3.71
C GLY A 104 20.24 15.43 3.28
N VAL A 105 19.11 15.81 2.68
CA VAL A 105 18.77 17.21 2.42
C VAL A 105 18.23 17.89 3.68
N LEU A 106 17.36 17.22 4.43
CA LEU A 106 16.79 17.73 5.69
C LEU A 106 17.88 17.99 6.74
N ASP A 107 18.87 17.11 6.84
CA ASP A 107 20.02 17.25 7.76
C ASP A 107 20.86 18.52 7.51
N LYS A 108 20.81 19.05 6.30
CA LYS A 108 21.54 20.30 5.93
C LYS A 108 20.74 21.57 6.20
N ILE A 109 19.48 21.45 6.58
CA ILE A 109 18.61 22.58 6.86
C ILE A 109 18.49 22.73 8.39
N PRO A 110 18.55 23.95 8.95
CA PRO A 110 18.46 24.16 10.40
C PRO A 110 17.00 24.03 10.89
N ILE A 111 16.41 22.83 10.75
CA ILE A 111 15.07 22.48 11.20
C ILE A 111 15.12 21.21 12.05
N LEU A 112 14.14 21.06 12.92
CA LEU A 112 13.93 19.81 13.65
C LEU A 112 12.92 18.95 12.89
N TYR A 113 13.24 17.69 12.71
CA TYR A 113 12.34 16.72 12.13
C TYR A 113 12.43 15.36 12.83
N GLN A 114 11.38 14.57 12.71
CA GLN A 114 11.32 13.19 13.17
C GLN A 114 11.10 12.29 11.97
N SER A 115 11.92 11.24 11.83
CA SER A 115 11.75 10.20 10.80
C SER A 115 10.81 9.11 11.28
N ASP A 116 10.09 8.48 10.34
CA ASP A 116 9.14 7.39 10.61
C ASP A 116 8.14 7.72 11.74
N PHE A 117 7.63 8.96 11.72
CA PHE A 117 6.70 9.38 12.75
C PHE A 117 5.38 8.62 12.62
N THR A 118 4.98 8.00 13.73
CA THR A 118 3.80 7.14 13.78
C THR A 118 2.81 7.64 14.81
N LYS A 119 1.53 7.69 14.44
CA LYS A 119 0.41 7.96 15.37
C LYS A 119 -0.76 7.05 14.99
N GLY A 120 -1.12 6.16 15.90
CA GLY A 120 -2.12 5.13 15.59
C GLY A 120 -1.67 4.20 14.48
N SER A 121 -2.44 4.12 13.41
CA SER A 121 -2.14 3.32 12.21
C SER A 121 -1.46 4.12 11.09
N VAL A 122 -1.24 5.41 11.28
CA VAL A 122 -0.68 6.30 10.27
C VAL A 122 0.80 6.54 10.51
N ILE A 123 1.57 6.44 9.44
CA ILE A 123 3.02 6.67 9.43
C ILE A 123 3.30 7.71 8.35
N THR A 124 4.19 8.66 8.66
CA THR A 124 4.78 9.58 7.66
C THR A 124 6.29 9.40 7.61
N ASP A 125 6.90 9.62 6.44
CA ASP A 125 8.35 9.48 6.28
C ASP A 125 9.11 10.46 7.18
N PHE A 126 8.66 11.73 7.21
CA PHE A 126 9.20 12.74 8.12
C PHE A 126 8.10 13.68 8.62
N LEU A 127 8.21 14.07 9.88
CA LEU A 127 7.40 15.12 10.48
C LEU A 127 8.32 16.29 10.87
N ILE A 128 8.01 17.46 10.34
CA ILE A 128 8.77 18.70 10.57
C ILE A 128 7.92 19.64 11.43
N GLU A 129 8.50 20.19 12.48
CA GLU A 129 7.89 21.25 13.27
C GLU A 129 8.69 22.55 13.12
N THR A 130 8.14 23.51 12.40
CA THR A 130 8.82 24.78 12.13
C THR A 130 7.85 25.93 12.11
N GLY A 131 8.24 27.05 12.72
CA GLY A 131 7.43 28.26 12.74
C GLY A 131 6.04 28.10 13.38
N GLY A 132 5.85 27.12 14.26
CA GLY A 132 4.56 26.76 14.87
C GLY A 132 3.64 26.02 13.91
N LYS A 133 4.16 25.51 12.80
CA LYS A 133 3.46 24.65 11.86
C LYS A 133 4.01 23.24 11.92
N ARG A 134 3.13 22.28 11.72
CA ARG A 134 3.44 20.86 11.59
C ARG A 134 3.28 20.44 10.14
N ILE A 135 4.36 19.98 9.54
CA ILE A 135 4.45 19.61 8.12
C ILE A 135 4.82 18.13 8.03
N ALA A 136 3.95 17.30 7.46
CA ALA A 136 4.30 15.93 7.10
C ALA A 136 4.99 15.91 5.73
N VAL A 137 5.99 15.05 5.57
CA VAL A 137 6.73 14.87 4.33
C VAL A 137 6.63 13.42 3.90
N GLU A 138 6.15 13.21 2.68
CA GLU A 138 5.98 11.92 2.03
C GLU A 138 6.94 11.81 0.84
N CYS A 139 7.81 10.82 0.85
CA CYS A 139 8.77 10.57 -0.22
C CYS A 139 8.18 9.64 -1.28
N ARG A 140 8.09 10.08 -2.51
CA ARG A 140 7.54 9.31 -3.61
C ARG A 140 8.52 9.24 -4.77
N ALA A 141 9.30 8.17 -4.84
CA ALA A 141 10.24 7.95 -5.94
C ALA A 141 9.54 7.73 -7.30
N ASN A 142 8.29 7.26 -7.28
CA ASN A 142 7.47 7.08 -8.49
C ASN A 142 6.00 7.34 -8.15
N VAL A 143 5.45 8.45 -8.62
CA VAL A 143 4.08 8.89 -8.33
C VAL A 143 3.09 8.44 -9.41
N GLN A 144 3.54 8.28 -10.65
CA GLN A 144 2.65 8.05 -11.80
C GLN A 144 1.75 6.82 -11.65
N ARG A 145 2.21 5.81 -10.91
CA ARG A 145 1.52 4.52 -10.83
C ARG A 145 0.25 4.54 -9.98
N ASP A 146 0.16 5.39 -8.96
CA ASP A 146 -0.92 5.36 -7.96
C ASP A 146 -1.25 6.76 -7.40
N LEU A 147 -1.34 7.77 -8.28
CA LEU A 147 -1.54 9.18 -7.89
C LEU A 147 -2.76 9.37 -6.98
N GLU A 148 -3.92 8.82 -7.34
CA GLU A 148 -5.14 8.94 -6.53
C GLU A 148 -4.98 8.33 -5.15
N LYS A 149 -4.37 7.14 -5.05
CA LYS A 149 -4.12 6.51 -3.75
C LYS A 149 -3.14 7.31 -2.91
N SER A 150 -2.13 7.90 -3.56
CA SER A 150 -1.18 8.78 -2.88
C SER A 150 -1.88 10.01 -2.28
N LEU A 151 -2.78 10.64 -3.01
CA LEU A 151 -3.54 11.79 -2.51
C LEU A 151 -4.50 11.41 -1.36
N VAL A 152 -5.20 10.28 -1.48
CA VAL A 152 -6.06 9.77 -0.39
C VAL A 152 -5.24 9.49 0.86
N SER A 153 -4.10 8.80 0.74
CA SER A 153 -3.19 8.54 1.84
C SER A 153 -2.69 9.84 2.49
N THR A 154 -2.34 10.83 1.69
CA THR A 154 -1.85 12.12 2.15
C THR A 154 -2.91 12.92 2.93
N ARG A 155 -4.18 12.85 2.52
CA ARG A 155 -5.29 13.45 3.28
C ARG A 155 -5.46 12.79 4.65
N ILE A 156 -5.41 11.45 4.69
CA ILE A 156 -5.48 10.69 5.94
C ILE A 156 -4.31 11.09 6.88
N ILE A 157 -3.08 11.16 6.34
CA ILE A 157 -1.90 11.60 7.10
C ILE A 157 -2.13 12.99 7.69
N LYS A 158 -2.60 13.93 6.89
CA LYS A 158 -2.90 15.30 7.33
C LYS A 158 -3.86 15.32 8.51
N ASP A 159 -4.99 14.64 8.36
CA ASP A 159 -6.07 14.69 9.34
C ASP A 159 -5.70 13.95 10.65
N GLU A 160 -5.17 12.74 10.55
CA GLU A 160 -4.79 11.92 11.70
C GLU A 160 -3.60 12.48 12.49
N LEU A 161 -2.61 13.03 11.79
CA LEU A 161 -1.43 13.63 12.44
C LEU A 161 -1.68 15.08 12.90
N GLY A 162 -2.76 15.70 12.44
CA GLY A 162 -3.08 17.11 12.71
C GLY A 162 -2.04 18.04 12.08
N CYS A 163 -1.62 17.75 10.84
CA CYS A 163 -0.65 18.55 10.12
C CYS A 163 -1.31 19.76 9.46
N ASP A 164 -0.63 20.91 9.50
CA ASP A 164 -1.05 22.11 8.76
C ASP A 164 -0.86 21.91 7.26
N GLN A 165 0.13 21.09 6.89
CA GLN A 165 0.50 20.85 5.50
C GLN A 165 1.13 19.47 5.32
N VAL A 166 0.97 18.91 4.11
CA VAL A 166 1.69 17.71 3.67
C VAL A 166 2.44 18.00 2.39
N LEU A 167 3.73 17.68 2.38
CA LEU A 167 4.60 17.78 1.22
C LEU A 167 4.82 16.41 0.61
N ILE A 168 4.52 16.28 -0.67
CA ILE A 168 4.91 15.11 -1.46
C ILE A 168 6.23 15.47 -2.15
N VAL A 169 7.32 14.86 -1.71
CA VAL A 169 8.64 15.06 -2.32
C VAL A 169 8.86 14.02 -3.40
N VAL A 170 9.22 14.49 -4.59
CA VAL A 170 9.45 13.66 -5.78
C VAL A 170 10.80 13.99 -6.42
N PRO A 171 11.41 13.06 -7.18
CA PRO A 171 12.62 13.37 -7.95
C PRO A 171 12.35 14.45 -8.99
N GLU A 172 11.25 14.30 -9.73
CA GLU A 172 10.80 15.20 -10.79
C GLU A 172 9.30 15.45 -10.67
N LEU A 173 8.88 16.71 -10.90
CA LEU A 173 7.47 17.07 -10.95
C LEU A 173 6.91 16.80 -12.34
N ASP A 174 5.82 16.06 -12.40
CA ASP A 174 5.05 15.88 -13.61
C ASP A 174 3.75 16.71 -13.60
N ASP A 175 3.20 16.97 -14.78
CA ASP A 175 1.97 17.73 -14.94
C ASP A 175 0.76 17.13 -14.21
N PRO A 176 0.52 15.79 -14.22
CA PRO A 176 -0.59 15.19 -13.50
C PRO A 176 -0.54 15.43 -12.00
N LEU A 177 0.64 15.26 -11.37
CA LEU A 177 0.82 15.50 -9.95
C LEU A 177 0.64 16.98 -9.60
N ASN A 178 1.21 17.87 -10.40
CA ASN A 178 1.10 19.30 -10.21
C ASN A 178 -0.36 19.77 -10.27
N LYS A 179 -1.12 19.31 -11.26
CA LYS A 179 -2.55 19.62 -11.40
C LYS A 179 -3.37 19.06 -10.25
N ALA A 180 -3.10 17.84 -9.83
CA ALA A 180 -3.80 17.20 -8.73
C ALA A 180 -3.55 17.91 -7.39
N CYS A 181 -2.32 18.33 -7.11
CA CYS A 181 -1.98 19.10 -5.92
C CYS A 181 -2.45 20.56 -5.99
N ALA A 182 -2.57 21.15 -7.16
CA ALA A 182 -3.05 22.53 -7.33
C ALA A 182 -4.51 22.73 -6.86
N SER A 183 -5.32 21.68 -6.86
CA SER A 183 -6.68 21.68 -6.31
C SER A 183 -6.73 21.59 -4.78
N GLU A 184 -5.60 21.28 -4.13
CA GLU A 184 -5.50 21.08 -2.70
C GLU A 184 -4.75 22.25 -2.04
N THR A 185 -5.35 22.87 -1.03
CA THR A 185 -4.73 24.02 -0.36
C THR A 185 -3.64 23.61 0.64
N VAL A 186 -3.65 22.38 1.07
CA VAL A 186 -2.81 21.85 2.15
C VAL A 186 -1.83 20.76 1.73
N ILE A 187 -1.99 20.23 0.51
CA ILE A 187 -1.10 19.22 -0.07
C ILE A 187 -0.30 19.89 -1.19
N GLN A 188 1.00 19.77 -1.14
CA GLN A 188 1.87 20.34 -2.16
C GLN A 188 2.92 19.34 -2.61
N ALA A 189 3.09 19.22 -3.92
CA ALA A 189 4.18 18.45 -4.51
C ALA A 189 5.38 19.36 -4.75
N ILE A 190 6.55 18.87 -4.40
CA ILE A 190 7.81 19.58 -4.63
C ILE A 190 8.90 18.62 -5.06
N THR A 191 9.89 19.13 -5.79
CA THR A 191 11.08 18.34 -6.09
C THR A 191 12.04 18.32 -4.92
N LEU A 192 12.88 17.27 -4.85
CA LEU A 192 13.96 17.20 -3.87
C LEU A 192 14.85 18.47 -3.90
N ARG A 193 15.11 19.00 -5.08
CA ARG A 193 15.90 20.24 -5.24
C ARG A 193 15.19 21.49 -4.70
N GLY A 194 13.86 21.51 -4.75
CA GLY A 194 13.05 22.62 -4.25
C GLY A 194 12.84 22.60 -2.73
N LEU A 195 13.05 21.45 -2.09
CA LEU A 195 12.79 21.27 -0.67
C LEU A 195 13.52 22.25 0.25
N PRO A 196 14.83 22.53 0.10
CA PRO A 196 15.56 23.49 0.95
C PRO A 196 15.01 24.90 0.84
N GLN A 197 14.72 25.36 -0.38
CA GLN A 197 14.17 26.69 -0.61
C GLN A 197 12.78 26.83 0.00
N TYR A 198 11.94 25.84 -0.16
CA TYR A 198 10.61 25.81 0.40
C TYR A 198 10.62 25.90 1.94
N LEU A 199 11.38 25.07 2.60
CA LEU A 199 11.50 25.07 4.07
C LEU A 199 12.22 26.31 4.59
N GLY A 200 13.24 26.80 3.90
CA GLY A 200 13.99 28.02 4.25
C GLY A 200 13.16 29.29 4.18
N THR A 201 12.19 29.39 3.25
CA THR A 201 11.25 30.52 3.17
C THR A 201 10.18 30.46 4.23
N SER A 202 9.78 29.25 4.66
CA SER A 202 8.80 29.05 5.75
C SER A 202 9.34 29.51 7.11
N VAL A 203 10.65 29.44 7.33
CA VAL A 203 11.32 29.90 8.56
C VAL A 203 11.42 31.44 8.62
N LYS A 204 11.54 32.12 7.47
CA LYS A 204 11.74 33.59 7.41
C LYS A 204 10.45 34.44 7.56
N LYS A 205 9.27 33.86 7.51
CA LYS A 205 8.00 34.61 7.62
C LYS A 205 7.56 34.99 9.03
N LYS A 206 8.44 34.80 10.05
CA LYS A 206 8.22 35.25 11.41
C LYS A 206 9.38 36.18 11.87
N LYS A 207 9.45 37.36 11.30
CA LYS A 207 10.11 38.52 11.92
C LYS A 207 9.19 39.71 11.86
#